data_f6d0caf27071e18ba643d5e98d4810d8
#
_entry.id   f6d0caf27071e18ba643d5e98d4810d8
#
_cell.length_a   1.000
_cell.length_b   1.000
_cell.length_c   1.000
_cell.angle_alpha   90.00
_cell.angle_beta   90.00
_cell.angle_gamma   90.00
#
_symmetry.space_group_name_H-M   'P 1'
#
loop_
_entity.id
_entity.type
_entity.pdbx_description
1 polymer ?
#
loop_
_entity_poly.entity_id
_entity_poly.type
_entity_poly.pdbx_seq_one_letter_code
_entity_poly.pdbx_strand_id
1 'polypeptide(L)'
;MLNHFDIKQPSRWHQTLSSAEMNMNERILSIVFFAGFTAVCAQVAFTMPWSPVPYTLQTFAVLATGVYLRRNDAFASGVLYLLAGAIGAPVFAEGGSELFSENTLIASGGYLLAFPLASALVAEGLDRSRKAEVADLRAQLICWFLAMLPVYIIGTLWLAVSYQ
;
A
#
# COMPACT_ATOMS: atom_id res chain seq x y z
N MET A 1 -21.06 -31.18 25.94
CA MET A 1 -19.79 -31.28 25.20
C MET A 1 -19.82 -30.26 24.10
N LEU A 2 -19.35 -29.04 24.37
CA LEU A 2 -19.23 -27.97 23.37
C LEU A 2 -17.81 -28.06 22.84
N ASN A 3 -17.69 -28.43 21.57
CA ASN A 3 -16.40 -28.48 20.87
C ASN A 3 -15.76 -27.10 20.90
N HIS A 4 -14.60 -27.03 21.50
CA HIS A 4 -13.68 -25.91 21.39
C HIS A 4 -13.42 -25.63 19.90
N PHE A 5 -13.99 -24.56 19.40
CA PHE A 5 -13.56 -23.99 18.10
C PHE A 5 -12.08 -23.62 18.23
N ASP A 6 -11.24 -24.45 17.67
CA ASP A 6 -9.80 -24.26 17.64
C ASP A 6 -9.47 -23.11 16.64
N ILE A 7 -9.48 -21.88 17.15
CA ILE A 7 -9.18 -20.66 16.40
C ILE A 7 -7.67 -20.56 16.06
N LYS A 8 -6.88 -21.57 16.41
CA LYS A 8 -5.41 -21.57 16.30
C LYS A 8 -4.84 -21.96 14.93
N GLN A 9 -5.66 -22.28 13.94
CA GLN A 9 -5.12 -22.49 12.60
C GLN A 9 -5.16 -21.17 11.82
N PRO A 10 -4.01 -20.55 11.50
CA PRO A 10 -3.99 -19.47 10.54
C PRO A 10 -4.59 -19.99 9.24
N SER A 11 -5.61 -19.29 8.73
CA SER A 11 -6.32 -19.69 7.52
C SER A 11 -5.28 -19.99 6.41
N ARG A 12 -5.46 -21.09 5.70
CA ARG A 12 -4.53 -21.56 4.64
C ARG A 12 -4.19 -20.47 3.63
N TRP A 13 -5.06 -19.51 3.44
CA TRP A 13 -4.86 -18.36 2.54
C TRP A 13 -3.69 -17.46 2.93
N HIS A 14 -3.41 -17.27 4.23
CA HIS A 14 -2.27 -16.51 4.71
C HIS A 14 -0.94 -17.26 4.59
N GLN A 15 -0.98 -18.60 4.52
CA GLN A 15 0.21 -19.42 4.34
C GLN A 15 0.66 -19.46 2.87
N THR A 16 -0.27 -19.32 1.93
CA THR A 16 0.01 -19.51 0.50
C THR A 16 0.76 -18.33 -0.12
N LEU A 17 0.50 -17.10 0.33
CA LEU A 17 1.12 -15.91 -0.26
C LEU A 17 2.34 -15.38 0.52
N SER A 18 2.48 -15.74 1.80
CA SER A 18 3.62 -15.33 2.63
C SER A 18 4.69 -16.42 2.78
N SER A 19 4.52 -17.59 2.15
CA SER A 19 5.46 -18.69 2.31
C SER A 19 6.79 -18.42 1.59
N ALA A 20 7.87 -18.85 2.24
CA ALA A 20 9.25 -18.70 1.79
C ALA A 20 9.57 -19.44 0.47
N GLU A 21 8.58 -20.07 -0.15
CA GLU A 21 8.72 -21.00 -1.27
C GLU A 21 8.14 -20.48 -2.61
N MET A 22 7.71 -19.20 -2.68
CA MET A 22 7.26 -18.64 -3.96
C MET A 22 8.41 -18.61 -4.96
N ASN A 23 8.20 -19.22 -6.13
CA ASN A 23 9.11 -19.12 -7.25
C ASN A 23 9.29 -17.66 -7.69
N MET A 24 10.43 -17.35 -8.33
CA MET A 24 10.70 -15.98 -8.80
C MET A 24 9.57 -15.44 -9.70
N ASN A 25 9.01 -16.28 -10.56
CA ASN A 25 7.92 -15.90 -11.46
C ASN A 25 6.64 -15.54 -10.70
N GLU A 26 6.30 -16.28 -9.66
CA GLU A 26 5.13 -16.01 -8.81
C GLU A 26 5.29 -14.71 -8.04
N ARG A 27 6.50 -14.41 -7.56
CA ARG A 27 6.84 -13.15 -6.90
C ARG A 27 6.68 -11.96 -7.85
N ILE A 28 7.23 -12.07 -9.06
CA ILE A 28 7.11 -11.01 -10.08
C ILE A 28 5.64 -10.81 -10.43
N LEU A 29 4.88 -11.89 -10.66
CA LEU A 29 3.45 -11.80 -10.96
C LEU A 29 2.67 -11.11 -9.85
N SER A 30 2.95 -11.43 -8.59
CA SER A 30 2.31 -10.81 -7.43
C SER A 30 2.64 -9.32 -7.31
N ILE A 31 3.90 -8.93 -7.54
CA ILE A 31 4.34 -7.53 -7.55
C ILE A 31 3.57 -6.73 -8.62
N VAL A 32 3.49 -7.27 -9.84
CA VAL A 32 2.79 -6.64 -10.96
C VAL A 32 1.29 -6.57 -10.69
N PHE A 33 0.70 -7.66 -10.17
CA PHE A 33 -0.71 -7.70 -9.83
C PHE A 33 -1.09 -6.62 -8.80
N PHE A 34 -0.35 -6.49 -7.71
CA PHE A 34 -0.66 -5.50 -6.67
C PHE A 34 -0.35 -4.06 -7.11
N ALA A 35 0.64 -3.84 -7.98
CA ALA A 35 0.84 -2.53 -8.61
C ALA A 35 -0.36 -2.16 -9.50
N GLY A 36 -0.85 -3.09 -10.32
CA GLY A 36 -2.06 -2.93 -11.13
C GLY A 36 -3.32 -2.75 -10.27
N PHE A 37 -3.45 -3.50 -9.18
CA PHE A 37 -4.56 -3.35 -8.23
C PHE A 37 -4.58 -1.95 -7.61
N THR A 38 -3.41 -1.41 -7.24
CA THR A 38 -3.29 -0.03 -6.75
C THR A 38 -3.72 0.98 -7.82
N ALA A 39 -3.33 0.76 -9.08
CA ALA A 39 -3.73 1.60 -10.21
C ALA A 39 -5.26 1.58 -10.45
N VAL A 40 -5.89 0.41 -10.35
CA VAL A 40 -7.36 0.30 -10.45
C VAL A 40 -8.05 1.02 -9.30
N CYS A 41 -7.56 0.84 -8.07
CA CYS A 41 -8.11 1.52 -6.89
C CYS A 41 -7.89 3.05 -6.95
N ALA A 42 -6.89 3.52 -7.68
CA ALA A 42 -6.66 4.94 -7.91
C ALA A 42 -7.77 5.60 -8.73
N GLN A 43 -8.43 4.85 -9.62
CA GLN A 43 -9.51 5.37 -10.45
C GLN A 43 -10.81 5.59 -9.67
N VAL A 44 -10.94 4.97 -8.50
CA VAL A 44 -12.02 5.27 -7.56
C VAL A 44 -11.59 6.46 -6.70
N ALA A 45 -11.80 7.64 -7.25
CA ALA A 45 -11.40 8.91 -6.66
C ALA A 45 -12.60 9.85 -6.53
N PHE A 46 -12.59 10.69 -5.50
CA PHE A 46 -13.50 11.83 -5.37
C PHE A 46 -12.77 13.00 -4.71
N THR A 47 -13.01 14.19 -5.22
CA THR A 47 -12.44 15.43 -4.69
C THR A 47 -13.44 16.14 -3.79
N MET A 48 -12.96 16.72 -2.69
CA MET A 48 -13.77 17.55 -1.79
C MET A 48 -13.46 19.03 -2.05
N PRO A 49 -14.46 19.94 -1.94
CA PRO A 49 -14.25 21.36 -2.21
C PRO A 49 -13.18 22.04 -1.34
N TRP A 50 -12.87 21.44 -0.19
CA TRP A 50 -11.88 21.94 0.77
C TRP A 50 -10.53 21.24 0.74
N SER A 51 -10.34 20.24 -0.14
CA SER A 51 -9.09 19.47 -0.23
C SER A 51 -8.59 19.45 -1.67
N PRO A 52 -7.37 19.90 -1.92
CA PRO A 52 -6.75 19.80 -3.25
C PRO A 52 -6.25 18.38 -3.57
N VAL A 53 -6.25 17.49 -2.57
CA VAL A 53 -5.84 16.10 -2.70
C VAL A 53 -7.08 15.22 -2.84
N PRO A 54 -7.22 14.44 -3.92
CA PRO A 54 -8.35 13.54 -4.08
C PRO A 54 -8.32 12.41 -3.05
N TYR A 55 -9.48 12.04 -2.54
CA TYR A 55 -9.66 10.83 -1.74
C TYR A 55 -9.81 9.64 -2.67
N THR A 56 -9.01 8.59 -2.46
CA THR A 56 -8.99 7.43 -3.34
C THR A 56 -8.99 6.13 -2.55
N LEU A 57 -9.33 5.02 -3.22
CA LEU A 57 -9.15 3.67 -2.66
C LEU A 57 -7.69 3.18 -2.72
N GLN A 58 -6.74 3.99 -3.19
CA GLN A 58 -5.32 3.62 -3.24
C GLN A 58 -4.77 3.21 -1.88
N THR A 59 -5.13 3.94 -0.82
CA THR A 59 -4.71 3.65 0.55
C THR A 59 -5.09 2.23 0.96
N PHE A 60 -6.31 1.80 0.63
CA PHE A 60 -6.74 0.42 0.86
C PHE A 60 -5.87 -0.58 0.08
N ALA A 61 -5.59 -0.32 -1.20
CA ALA A 61 -4.75 -1.20 -2.01
C ALA A 61 -3.32 -1.31 -1.48
N VAL A 62 -2.73 -0.19 -1.01
CA VAL A 62 -1.40 -0.16 -0.39
C VAL A 62 -1.35 -0.98 0.90
N LEU A 63 -2.38 -0.87 1.75
CA LEU A 63 -2.49 -1.69 2.96
C LEU A 63 -2.65 -3.18 2.60
N ALA A 64 -3.52 -3.50 1.64
CA ALA A 64 -3.72 -4.86 1.16
C ALA A 64 -2.41 -5.44 0.60
N THR A 65 -1.65 -4.68 -0.17
CA THR A 65 -0.33 -5.09 -0.69
C THR A 65 0.59 -5.53 0.45
N GLY A 66 0.67 -4.75 1.53
CA GLY A 66 1.48 -5.09 2.70
C GLY A 66 0.97 -6.30 3.49
N VAL A 67 -0.34 -6.59 3.44
CA VAL A 67 -0.93 -7.80 4.08
C VAL A 67 -0.54 -9.08 3.33
N TYR A 68 -0.54 -9.03 2.01
CA TYR A 68 -0.38 -10.22 1.17
C TYR A 68 1.04 -10.46 0.70
N LEU A 69 1.85 -9.41 0.53
CA LEU A 69 3.22 -9.53 0.04
C LEU A 69 4.24 -9.48 1.18
N ARG A 70 5.44 -10.02 0.91
CA ARG A 70 6.60 -9.86 1.78
C ARG A 70 7.09 -8.41 1.69
N ARG A 71 7.76 -7.93 2.73
CA ARG A 71 8.26 -6.56 2.83
C ARG A 71 8.92 -6.03 1.55
N ASN A 72 9.87 -6.78 1.00
CA ASN A 72 10.60 -6.35 -0.19
C ASN A 72 9.72 -6.36 -1.45
N ASP A 73 8.82 -7.31 -1.57
CA ASP A 73 7.91 -7.43 -2.71
C ASP A 73 6.80 -6.38 -2.63
N ALA A 74 6.32 -6.06 -1.43
CA ALA A 74 5.38 -4.97 -1.19
C ALA A 74 6.00 -3.61 -1.54
N PHE A 75 7.24 -3.36 -1.10
CA PHE A 75 7.99 -2.18 -1.49
C PHE A 75 8.17 -2.08 -3.00
N ALA A 76 8.60 -3.18 -3.64
CA ALA A 76 8.81 -3.24 -5.09
C ALA A 76 7.52 -2.99 -5.88
N SER A 77 6.37 -3.49 -5.39
CA SER A 77 5.05 -3.22 -5.99
C SER A 77 4.70 -1.73 -5.96
N GLY A 78 4.92 -1.06 -4.82
CA GLY A 78 4.72 0.38 -4.71
C GLY A 78 5.65 1.19 -5.62
N VAL A 79 6.93 0.78 -5.71
CA VAL A 79 7.89 1.42 -6.64
C VAL A 79 7.48 1.20 -8.08
N LEU A 80 7.05 -0.01 -8.45
CA LEU A 80 6.58 -0.31 -9.81
C LEU A 80 5.37 0.55 -10.18
N TYR A 81 4.42 0.73 -9.26
CA TYR A 81 3.27 1.61 -9.45
C TYR A 81 3.71 3.06 -9.72
N LEU A 82 4.65 3.60 -8.93
CA LEU A 82 5.18 4.95 -9.13
C LEU A 82 5.92 5.09 -10.46
N LEU A 83 6.73 4.11 -10.83
CA LEU A 83 7.47 4.11 -12.10
C LEU A 83 6.51 4.05 -13.29
N ALA A 84 5.43 3.26 -13.21
CA ALA A 84 4.43 3.23 -14.26
C ALA A 84 3.81 4.61 -14.50
N GLY A 85 3.45 5.35 -13.44
CA GLY A 85 2.98 6.72 -13.58
C GLY A 85 4.06 7.67 -14.10
N ALA A 86 5.29 7.56 -13.60
CA ALA A 86 6.41 8.44 -14.01
C ALA A 86 6.77 8.31 -15.50
N ILE A 87 6.55 7.15 -16.11
CA ILE A 87 6.73 6.94 -17.57
C ILE A 87 5.51 7.34 -18.40
N GLY A 88 4.48 7.93 -17.80
CA GLY A 88 3.31 8.45 -18.49
C GLY A 88 2.09 7.54 -18.54
N ALA A 89 2.08 6.40 -17.82
CA ALA A 89 0.88 5.57 -17.73
C ALA A 89 -0.19 6.24 -16.86
N PRO A 90 -1.48 6.30 -17.27
CA PRO A 90 -2.55 6.97 -16.54
C PRO A 90 -3.02 6.14 -15.33
N VAL A 91 -2.10 5.90 -14.37
CA VAL A 91 -2.31 5.01 -13.23
C VAL A 91 -2.62 5.74 -11.92
N PHE A 92 -2.43 7.07 -11.89
CA PHE A 92 -2.75 7.87 -10.70
C PHE A 92 -4.23 8.26 -10.67
N ALA A 93 -4.64 8.93 -9.61
CA ALA A 93 -6.03 9.36 -9.44
C ALA A 93 -6.52 10.16 -10.66
N GLU A 94 -7.77 9.95 -11.04
CA GLU A 94 -8.41 10.64 -12.17
C GLU A 94 -7.69 10.46 -13.53
N GLY A 95 -6.95 9.35 -13.67
CA GLY A 95 -6.17 9.08 -14.88
C GLY A 95 -4.87 9.89 -15.01
N GLY A 96 -4.42 10.51 -13.93
CA GLY A 96 -3.15 11.23 -13.90
C GLY A 96 -1.96 10.29 -14.12
N SER A 97 -0.90 10.83 -14.72
CA SER A 97 0.35 10.12 -15.00
C SER A 97 1.59 10.89 -14.55
N GLU A 98 1.45 12.09 -14.03
CA GLU A 98 2.58 12.92 -13.69
C GLU A 98 2.73 13.07 -12.18
N LEU A 99 3.95 12.87 -11.67
CA LEU A 99 4.32 13.24 -10.30
C LEU A 99 4.66 14.73 -10.22
N PHE A 100 5.02 15.32 -11.37
CA PHE A 100 5.38 16.72 -11.53
C PHE A 100 4.65 17.27 -12.77
N SER A 101 3.87 18.31 -12.63
CA SER A 101 3.28 19.04 -13.76
C SER A 101 4.14 20.25 -14.08
N GLU A 102 4.31 20.58 -15.35
CA GLU A 102 5.11 21.68 -15.91
C GLU A 102 5.54 22.77 -14.87
N ASN A 103 6.62 22.49 -14.12
CA ASN A 103 7.20 23.33 -13.06
C ASN A 103 6.41 23.41 -11.73
N THR A 104 5.40 22.58 -11.50
CA THR A 104 4.64 22.58 -10.24
C THR A 104 4.59 21.18 -9.64
N LEU A 105 4.81 21.08 -8.33
CA LEU A 105 4.65 19.82 -7.61
C LEU A 105 3.16 19.46 -7.52
N ILE A 106 2.79 18.26 -7.93
CA ILE A 106 1.40 17.79 -7.76
C ILE A 106 1.09 17.65 -6.28
N ALA A 107 -0.02 18.22 -5.83
CA ALA A 107 -0.45 18.21 -4.42
C ALA A 107 -0.46 16.82 -3.77
N SER A 108 -0.80 15.78 -4.53
CA SER A 108 -0.82 14.38 -4.06
C SER A 108 0.54 13.67 -4.12
N GLY A 109 1.57 14.24 -4.72
CA GLY A 109 2.85 13.59 -5.01
C GLY A 109 3.53 12.99 -3.78
N GLY A 110 3.55 13.73 -2.67
CA GLY A 110 4.15 13.24 -1.42
C GLY A 110 3.45 12.03 -0.83
N TYR A 111 2.12 11.95 -0.96
CA TYR A 111 1.35 10.78 -0.54
C TYR A 111 1.71 9.55 -1.38
N LEU A 112 1.82 9.72 -2.69
CA LEU A 112 2.19 8.66 -3.62
C LEU A 112 3.60 8.14 -3.33
N LEU A 113 4.58 9.02 -3.11
CA LEU A 113 5.96 8.67 -2.79
C LEU A 113 6.10 7.87 -1.48
N ALA A 114 5.17 8.04 -0.54
CA ALA A 114 5.16 7.30 0.71
C ALA A 114 4.56 5.88 0.61
N PHE A 115 3.83 5.55 -0.46
CA PHE A 115 3.15 4.25 -0.59
C PHE A 115 4.07 3.03 -0.56
N PRO A 116 5.24 3.01 -1.24
CA PRO A 116 6.17 1.88 -1.12
C PRO A 116 6.61 1.64 0.32
N LEU A 117 6.86 2.73 1.07
CA LEU A 117 7.25 2.64 2.47
C LEU A 117 6.09 2.11 3.33
N ALA A 118 4.88 2.62 3.12
CA ALA A 118 3.70 2.20 3.88
C ALA A 118 3.40 0.72 3.70
N SER A 119 3.37 0.22 2.45
CA SER A 119 3.14 -1.21 2.18
C SER A 119 4.21 -2.10 2.81
N ALA A 120 5.49 -1.69 2.74
CA ALA A 120 6.59 -2.41 3.37
C ALA A 120 6.48 -2.43 4.91
N LEU A 121 6.04 -1.33 5.53
CA LEU A 121 5.84 -1.25 6.97
C LEU A 121 4.68 -2.14 7.44
N VAL A 122 3.58 -2.21 6.70
CA VAL A 122 2.49 -3.16 6.98
C VAL A 122 3.02 -4.59 6.95
N ALA A 123 3.73 -4.97 5.87
CA ALA A 123 4.28 -6.31 5.71
C ALA A 123 5.23 -6.68 6.85
N GLU A 124 6.15 -5.80 7.22
CA GLU A 124 7.09 -5.99 8.31
C GLU A 124 6.39 -6.08 9.67
N GLY A 125 5.43 -5.18 9.94
CA GLY A 125 4.68 -5.18 11.19
C GLY A 125 3.89 -6.45 11.40
N LEU A 126 3.22 -6.94 10.35
CA LEU A 126 2.46 -8.19 10.39
C LEU A 126 3.38 -9.42 10.52
N ASP A 127 4.53 -9.43 9.86
CA ASP A 127 5.51 -10.52 10.01
C ASP A 127 6.03 -10.60 11.44
N ARG A 128 6.35 -9.46 12.06
CA ARG A 128 6.74 -9.39 13.47
C ARG A 128 5.63 -9.86 14.42
N SER A 129 4.39 -9.43 14.18
CA SER A 129 3.25 -9.85 14.99
C SER A 129 3.01 -11.36 14.93
N ARG A 130 3.18 -11.95 13.75
CA ARG A 130 3.08 -13.42 13.55
C ARG A 130 4.17 -14.17 14.31
N LYS A 131 5.41 -13.69 14.23
CA LYS A 131 6.56 -14.28 14.95
C LYS A 131 6.43 -14.16 16.48
N ALA A 132 5.76 -13.10 16.94
CA ALA A 132 5.48 -12.88 18.36
C ALA A 132 4.20 -13.61 18.86
N GLU A 133 3.55 -14.40 17.99
CA GLU A 133 2.27 -15.09 18.27
C GLU A 133 1.11 -14.16 18.72
N VAL A 134 1.19 -12.88 18.38
CA VAL A 134 0.20 -11.83 18.69
C VAL A 134 -0.53 -11.40 17.42
N ALA A 135 -0.70 -12.31 16.46
CA ALA A 135 -1.34 -12.01 15.16
C ALA A 135 -2.87 -12.01 15.29
N ASP A 136 -3.42 -11.06 16.04
CA ASP A 136 -4.84 -10.81 16.16
C ASP A 136 -5.27 -9.59 15.32
N LEU A 137 -6.58 -9.34 15.24
CA LEU A 137 -7.14 -8.20 14.53
C LEU A 137 -6.61 -6.85 15.07
N ARG A 138 -6.36 -6.77 16.37
CA ARG A 138 -5.86 -5.53 17.01
C ARG A 138 -4.45 -5.23 16.53
N ALA A 139 -3.57 -6.24 16.49
CA ALA A 139 -2.21 -6.08 15.97
C ALA A 139 -2.22 -5.64 14.50
N GLN A 140 -3.11 -6.20 13.68
CA GLN A 140 -3.28 -5.77 12.27
C GLN A 140 -3.71 -4.30 12.18
N LEU A 141 -4.72 -3.89 12.93
CA LEU A 141 -5.20 -2.51 12.91
C LEU A 141 -4.13 -1.53 13.39
N ILE A 142 -3.37 -1.88 14.42
CA ILE A 142 -2.23 -1.08 14.90
C ILE A 142 -1.15 -0.95 13.82
N CYS A 143 -0.78 -2.05 13.16
CA CYS A 143 0.20 -2.03 12.07
C CYS A 143 -0.27 -1.14 10.91
N TRP A 144 -1.56 -1.21 10.54
CA TRP A 144 -2.11 -0.36 9.48
C TRP A 144 -2.08 1.12 9.86
N PHE A 145 -2.51 1.43 11.09
CA PHE A 145 -2.49 2.81 11.58
C PHE A 145 -1.06 3.38 11.61
N LEU A 146 -0.10 2.63 12.14
CA LEU A 146 1.30 3.06 12.20
C LEU A 146 1.92 3.21 10.80
N ALA A 147 1.56 2.35 9.86
CA ALA A 147 2.04 2.42 8.48
C ALA A 147 1.47 3.62 7.71
N MET A 148 0.33 4.17 8.13
CA MET A 148 -0.22 5.38 7.54
C MET A 148 0.44 6.67 8.03
N LEU A 149 1.11 6.66 9.18
CA LEU A 149 1.79 7.86 9.70
C LEU A 149 2.80 8.44 8.70
N PRO A 150 3.73 7.68 8.10
CA PRO A 150 4.64 8.20 7.07
C PRO A 150 3.90 8.80 5.87
N VAL A 151 2.78 8.20 5.45
CA VAL A 151 1.99 8.70 4.32
C VAL A 151 1.46 10.10 4.61
N TYR A 152 0.86 10.30 5.78
CA TYR A 152 0.35 11.61 6.16
C TYR A 152 1.46 12.62 6.46
N ILE A 153 2.54 12.22 7.11
CA ILE A 153 3.67 13.11 7.40
C ILE A 153 4.33 13.57 6.10
N ILE A 154 4.71 12.66 5.22
CA ILE A 154 5.38 12.99 3.96
C ILE A 154 4.41 13.75 3.05
N GLY A 155 3.15 13.30 2.96
CA GLY A 155 2.14 13.94 2.13
C GLY A 155 1.83 15.37 2.55
N THR A 156 1.67 15.64 3.85
CA THR A 156 1.41 17.01 4.35
C THR A 156 2.62 17.92 4.24
N LEU A 157 3.83 17.42 4.48
CA LEU A 157 5.05 18.19 4.27
C LEU A 157 5.23 18.55 2.79
N TRP A 158 5.00 17.60 1.90
CA TRP A 158 5.02 17.85 0.46
C TRP A 158 4.00 18.91 0.05
N LEU A 159 2.78 18.77 0.53
CA LEU A 159 1.69 19.71 0.26
C LEU A 159 2.07 21.12 0.73
N ALA A 160 2.66 21.26 1.92
CA ALA A 160 3.10 22.56 2.44
C ALA A 160 4.17 23.22 1.54
N VAL A 161 5.04 22.42 0.93
CA VAL A 161 6.06 22.92 -0.01
C VAL A 161 5.47 23.24 -1.38
N SER A 162 4.47 22.47 -1.85
CA SER A 162 3.85 22.70 -3.17
C SER A 162 2.96 23.95 -3.25
N TYR A 163 2.60 24.54 -2.11
CA TYR A 163 1.80 25.78 -2.02
C TYR A 163 2.62 27.02 -1.68
N GLN A 164 3.94 26.93 -1.64
CA GLN A 164 4.86 28.09 -1.52
C GLN A 164 5.29 28.61 -2.89
#